data_49209212448bf3f652afc6d518a843a9
#
_entry.id   49209212448bf3f652afc6d518a843a9
#
_cell.length_a   1.000
_cell.length_b   1.000
_cell.length_c   1.000
_cell.angle_alpha   90.00
_cell.angle_beta   90.00
_cell.angle_gamma   90.00
#
_symmetry.space_group_name_H-M   'P 1'
#
loop_
_entity.id
_entity.type
_entity.pdbx_description
1 polymer ?
#
loop_
_entity_poly.entity_id
_entity_poly.type
_entity_poly.pdbx_seq_one_letter_code
_entity_poly.pdbx_strand_id
1 'polypeptide(L)'
;MLEVHPIMREPLYKRRRIAPAAAVFDQHCRRINDFIVMTEANSNVYLIETAGGGILINTGMGFETPVIDHNLRKFSDVPIRYIITTQGHVDHVGGVQYFRQQYPDLQYIATTANEEHQTYDARLQKFRAARSAFRFQDDFIKVFGDYAKAGYKNINPQDRPTADITFDNRYEFSLGGLDVVLIAAAGAETNDSLIVWLPQHKIVLTGNLFGCPFGHFPNLVTIRGDRYRDALTCAAAAQTVLDLNADLLLYGHHEPVAGADVIRAEVTAFRDAVLYVHDEVVKGMNAGKALHTLQQEITLPPECEVGQGYGKISWSIRAIWESYAGWFK
;
A
#
# COMPACT_ATOMS: atom_id res chain seq x y z
N MET A 1 -38.09 14.19 12.53
CA MET A 1 -36.96 13.85 11.66
C MET A 1 -35.89 14.88 11.97
N LEU A 2 -34.83 14.48 12.67
CA LEU A 2 -33.68 15.34 12.92
C LEU A 2 -32.83 15.35 11.63
N GLU A 3 -32.75 16.52 11.00
CA GLU A 3 -31.80 16.73 9.89
C GLU A 3 -30.39 16.54 10.44
N VAL A 4 -29.79 15.42 10.04
CA VAL A 4 -28.36 15.20 10.26
C VAL A 4 -27.63 16.09 9.27
N HIS A 5 -27.17 17.26 9.73
CA HIS A 5 -26.24 18.06 8.97
C HIS A 5 -25.01 17.19 8.67
N PRO A 6 -24.63 16.98 7.39
CA PRO A 6 -23.39 16.29 7.08
C PRO A 6 -22.28 17.11 7.71
N ILE A 7 -21.58 16.53 8.68
CA ILE A 7 -20.32 17.08 9.18
C ILE A 7 -19.39 17.03 7.97
N MET A 8 -19.17 18.18 7.34
CA MET A 8 -18.20 18.31 6.24
C MET A 8 -16.80 18.06 6.83
N ARG A 9 -16.42 16.80 6.87
CA ARG A 9 -15.05 16.43 7.26
C ARG A 9 -14.12 16.84 6.14
N GLU A 10 -13.00 17.43 6.51
CA GLU A 10 -11.93 17.70 5.56
C GLU A 10 -11.51 16.38 4.87
N PRO A 11 -11.54 16.29 3.53
CA PRO A 11 -11.12 15.10 2.79
C PRO A 11 -9.72 14.65 3.20
N LEU A 12 -9.49 13.34 3.25
CA LEU A 12 -8.21 12.78 3.74
C LEU A 12 -7.01 13.31 2.95
N TYR A 13 -7.14 13.55 1.66
CA TYR A 13 -6.05 14.07 0.83
C TYR A 13 -5.60 15.50 1.21
N LYS A 14 -6.41 16.26 1.94
CA LYS A 14 -6.05 17.59 2.44
C LYS A 14 -5.26 17.56 3.74
N ARG A 15 -5.25 16.41 4.42
CA ARG A 15 -4.49 16.24 5.66
C ARG A 15 -2.99 16.31 5.37
N ARG A 16 -2.33 17.31 5.95
CA ARG A 16 -0.88 17.50 5.80
C ARG A 16 -0.15 16.66 6.83
N ARG A 17 0.13 15.41 6.50
CA ARG A 17 1.14 14.65 7.22
C ARG A 17 2.14 14.08 6.23
N ILE A 18 3.42 14.29 6.51
CA ILE A 18 4.52 13.70 5.75
C ILE A 18 4.89 12.42 6.50
N ALA A 19 4.74 11.27 5.86
CA ALA A 19 5.26 10.02 6.40
C ALA A 19 6.79 10.13 6.55
N PRO A 20 7.39 9.51 7.57
CA PRO A 20 8.83 9.42 7.67
C PRO A 20 9.38 8.72 6.42
N ALA A 21 10.57 9.14 5.98
CA ALA A 21 11.25 8.48 4.86
C ALA A 21 11.76 7.07 5.24
N ALA A 22 11.85 6.78 6.53
CA ALA A 22 12.21 5.49 7.10
C ALA A 22 11.83 5.43 8.58
N ALA A 23 11.82 4.22 9.16
CA ALA A 23 11.61 4.01 10.59
C ALA A 23 12.64 4.81 11.41
N VAL A 24 12.19 5.38 12.53
CA VAL A 24 13.03 6.12 13.48
C VAL A 24 13.02 5.40 14.82
N PHE A 25 14.22 5.23 15.42
CA PHE A 25 14.34 4.61 16.74
C PHE A 25 13.48 5.34 17.77
N ASP A 26 12.71 4.56 18.53
CA ASP A 26 11.88 5.03 19.65
C ASP A 26 10.78 6.04 19.27
N GLN A 27 10.46 6.15 17.99
CA GLN A 27 9.47 7.10 17.47
C GLN A 27 8.47 6.41 16.56
N HIS A 28 7.30 7.03 16.42
CA HIS A 28 6.26 6.64 15.47
C HIS A 28 5.83 5.17 15.57
N CYS A 29 5.93 4.59 16.78
CA CYS A 29 5.42 3.27 17.11
C CYS A 29 4.37 3.40 18.22
N ARG A 30 3.21 2.75 18.03
CA ARG A 30 2.10 2.81 18.99
C ARG A 30 1.16 1.64 18.87
N ARG A 31 0.39 1.39 19.92
CA ARG A 31 -0.79 0.53 19.84
C ARG A 31 -1.91 1.24 19.09
N ILE A 32 -2.51 0.53 18.17
CA ILE A 32 -3.72 0.95 17.44
C ILE A 32 -4.96 0.55 18.24
N ASN A 33 -4.93 -0.65 18.81
CA ASN A 33 -5.92 -1.21 19.72
C ASN A 33 -5.27 -2.24 20.65
N ASP A 34 -6.06 -3.06 21.34
CA ASP A 34 -5.57 -4.01 22.35
C ASP A 34 -4.63 -5.09 21.78
N PHE A 35 -4.67 -5.38 20.46
CA PHE A 35 -3.92 -6.47 19.85
C PHE A 35 -3.15 -6.08 18.56
N ILE A 36 -3.15 -4.81 18.17
CA ILE A 36 -2.40 -4.34 16.99
C ILE A 36 -1.42 -3.23 17.40
N VAL A 37 -0.14 -3.45 17.10
CA VAL A 37 0.92 -2.45 17.21
C VAL A 37 1.31 -2.01 15.79
N MET A 38 1.47 -0.72 15.58
CA MET A 38 1.92 -0.13 14.33
C MET A 38 3.24 0.60 14.54
N THR A 39 4.20 0.40 13.65
CA THR A 39 5.36 1.28 13.50
C THR A 39 5.36 1.90 12.13
N GLU A 40 5.53 3.23 12.07
CA GLU A 40 5.69 3.95 10.83
C GLU A 40 7.12 3.78 10.32
N ALA A 41 7.25 3.49 9.05
CA ALA A 41 8.49 3.32 8.34
C ALA A 41 8.33 3.92 6.94
N ASN A 42 9.16 3.59 5.99
CA ASN A 42 8.89 3.95 4.59
C ASN A 42 7.51 3.43 4.19
N SER A 43 7.19 2.18 4.56
CA SER A 43 5.83 1.63 4.59
C SER A 43 5.48 1.20 6.01
N ASN A 44 4.24 1.40 6.42
CA ASN A 44 3.77 0.98 7.75
C ASN A 44 3.90 -0.54 7.94
N VAL A 45 4.34 -0.91 9.13
CA VAL A 45 4.43 -2.30 9.58
C VAL A 45 3.48 -2.49 10.75
N TYR A 46 2.68 -3.55 10.71
CA TYR A 46 1.72 -3.87 11.77
C TYR A 46 2.04 -5.24 12.37
N LEU A 47 2.13 -5.30 13.69
CA LEU A 47 2.17 -6.55 14.44
C LEU A 47 0.80 -6.81 15.04
N ILE A 48 0.18 -7.90 14.65
CA ILE A 48 -1.10 -8.39 15.15
C ILE A 48 -0.81 -9.48 16.16
N GLU A 49 -1.16 -9.27 17.42
CA GLU A 49 -0.95 -10.19 18.53
C GLU A 49 -2.13 -11.16 18.64
N THR A 50 -1.84 -12.44 18.79
CA THR A 50 -2.85 -13.48 19.04
C THR A 50 -2.38 -14.44 20.12
N ALA A 51 -3.28 -15.27 20.64
CA ALA A 51 -2.92 -16.32 21.60
C ALA A 51 -1.97 -17.38 20.99
N GLY A 52 -1.90 -17.47 19.66
CA GLY A 52 -1.02 -18.40 18.92
C GLY A 52 0.31 -17.80 18.50
N GLY A 53 0.57 -16.52 18.77
CA GLY A 53 1.75 -15.77 18.34
C GLY A 53 1.38 -14.54 17.51
N GLY A 54 2.37 -13.91 16.90
CA GLY A 54 2.23 -12.69 16.11
C GLY A 54 2.09 -12.93 14.61
N ILE A 55 1.30 -12.07 13.96
CA ILE A 55 1.25 -11.93 12.51
C ILE A 55 1.82 -10.55 12.17
N LEU A 56 2.90 -10.53 11.38
CA LEU A 56 3.53 -9.29 10.94
C LEU A 56 3.05 -8.94 9.52
N ILE A 57 2.47 -7.76 9.36
CA ILE A 57 2.05 -7.27 8.06
C ILE A 57 3.07 -6.26 7.55
N ASN A 58 3.72 -6.60 6.44
CA ASN A 58 4.89 -5.94 5.86
C ASN A 58 6.12 -5.98 6.78
N THR A 59 7.28 -5.57 6.27
CA THR A 59 8.56 -5.65 6.99
C THR A 59 9.44 -4.41 6.81
N GLY A 60 8.97 -3.40 6.09
CA GLY A 60 9.78 -2.24 5.71
C GLY A 60 10.84 -2.57 4.66
N MET A 61 11.74 -1.63 4.41
CA MET A 61 12.95 -1.87 3.63
C MET A 61 13.99 -2.61 4.48
N GLY A 62 14.90 -3.33 3.85
CA GLY A 62 15.92 -4.12 4.57
C GLY A 62 16.65 -3.34 5.63
N PHE A 63 17.13 -2.14 5.32
CA PHE A 63 17.89 -1.31 6.25
C PHE A 63 17.06 -0.79 7.44
N GLU A 64 15.73 -0.71 7.31
CA GLU A 64 14.82 -0.26 8.37
C GLU A 64 14.48 -1.37 9.36
N THR A 65 14.56 -2.63 8.93
CA THR A 65 14.01 -3.77 9.66
C THR A 65 14.51 -3.89 11.10
N PRO A 66 15.81 -3.72 11.43
CA PRO A 66 16.26 -3.74 12.83
C PRO A 66 15.66 -2.61 13.69
N VAL A 67 15.37 -1.45 13.08
CA VAL A 67 14.71 -0.32 13.77
C VAL A 67 13.24 -0.62 13.99
N ILE A 68 12.59 -1.21 13.00
CA ILE A 68 11.20 -1.67 13.07
C ILE A 68 11.05 -2.70 14.20
N ASP A 69 11.91 -3.71 14.21
CA ASP A 69 11.89 -4.76 15.23
C ASP A 69 12.12 -4.17 16.65
N HIS A 70 13.14 -3.33 16.79
CA HIS A 70 13.39 -2.60 18.06
C HIS A 70 12.14 -1.85 18.55
N ASN A 71 11.49 -1.12 17.66
CA ASN A 71 10.30 -0.34 18.00
C ASN A 71 9.12 -1.25 18.40
N LEU A 72 8.88 -2.33 17.66
CA LEU A 72 7.80 -3.28 17.95
C LEU A 72 8.03 -3.99 19.28
N ARG A 73 9.28 -4.40 19.60
CA ARG A 73 9.63 -5.11 20.84
C ARG A 73 9.40 -4.28 22.11
N LYS A 74 9.26 -2.96 22.02
CA LYS A 74 8.82 -2.12 23.14
C LYS A 74 7.37 -2.33 23.55
N PHE A 75 6.57 -2.84 22.65
CA PHE A 75 5.12 -3.04 22.84
C PHE A 75 4.72 -4.51 22.95
N SER A 76 5.53 -5.41 22.42
CA SER A 76 5.16 -6.82 22.30
C SER A 76 6.38 -7.74 22.17
N ASP A 77 6.39 -8.80 22.96
CA ASP A 77 7.39 -9.87 22.90
C ASP A 77 6.86 -11.14 22.22
N VAL A 78 5.66 -11.10 21.60
CA VAL A 78 5.09 -12.30 20.97
C VAL A 78 6.00 -12.82 19.88
N PRO A 79 6.21 -14.14 19.79
CA PRO A 79 6.97 -14.74 18.66
C PRO A 79 6.17 -14.58 17.37
N ILE A 80 6.82 -14.12 16.30
CA ILE A 80 6.20 -13.98 14.99
C ILE A 80 6.04 -15.36 14.36
N ARG A 81 4.80 -15.71 13.98
CA ARG A 81 4.44 -16.96 13.33
C ARG A 81 4.20 -16.80 11.84
N TYR A 82 3.65 -15.67 11.43
CA TYR A 82 3.40 -15.36 10.02
C TYR A 82 3.92 -13.97 9.69
N ILE A 83 4.48 -13.85 8.50
CA ILE A 83 4.64 -12.58 7.79
C ILE A 83 3.71 -12.60 6.59
N ILE A 84 2.98 -11.51 6.37
CA ILE A 84 2.17 -11.29 5.19
C ILE A 84 2.62 -9.97 4.58
N THR A 85 3.03 -9.97 3.31
CA THR A 85 3.35 -8.71 2.62
C THR A 85 2.23 -8.36 1.68
N THR A 86 1.76 -7.13 1.77
CA THR A 86 0.62 -6.66 0.98
C THR A 86 0.96 -6.47 -0.50
N GLN A 87 2.26 -6.45 -0.84
CA GLN A 87 2.80 -6.35 -2.19
C GLN A 87 4.31 -6.59 -2.19
N GLY A 88 4.91 -6.84 -3.37
CA GLY A 88 6.32 -7.13 -3.55
C GLY A 88 7.25 -5.92 -3.68
N HIS A 89 6.80 -4.68 -3.45
CA HIS A 89 7.67 -3.52 -3.43
C HIS A 89 8.69 -3.61 -2.31
N VAL A 90 9.87 -3.03 -2.52
CA VAL A 90 11.03 -3.12 -1.62
C VAL A 90 10.76 -2.67 -0.19
N ASP A 91 9.86 -1.73 0.00
CA ASP A 91 9.45 -1.19 1.30
C ASP A 91 8.42 -2.04 2.05
N HIS A 92 7.98 -3.15 1.45
CA HIS A 92 7.08 -4.12 2.09
C HIS A 92 7.76 -5.46 2.41
N VAL A 93 8.70 -5.89 1.57
CA VAL A 93 9.29 -7.25 1.65
C VAL A 93 10.69 -7.29 2.24
N GLY A 94 11.30 -6.13 2.50
CA GLY A 94 12.75 -6.00 2.69
C GLY A 94 13.35 -6.70 3.91
N GLY A 95 12.55 -7.10 4.89
CA GLY A 95 13.00 -7.63 6.15
C GLY A 95 12.58 -9.07 6.46
N VAL A 96 11.97 -9.80 5.54
CA VAL A 96 11.46 -11.16 5.81
C VAL A 96 12.56 -12.08 6.31
N GLN A 97 13.74 -12.06 5.67
CA GLN A 97 14.86 -12.91 6.06
C GLN A 97 15.43 -12.54 7.44
N TYR A 98 15.41 -11.26 7.80
CA TYR A 98 15.81 -10.81 9.13
C TYR A 98 14.95 -11.46 10.21
N PHE A 99 13.63 -11.49 10.04
CA PHE A 99 12.71 -12.11 10.99
C PHE A 99 12.80 -13.64 10.96
N ARG A 100 13.03 -14.27 9.80
CA ARG A 100 13.25 -15.73 9.70
C ARG A 100 14.46 -16.20 10.52
N GLN A 101 15.51 -15.39 10.60
CA GLN A 101 16.68 -15.72 11.42
C GLN A 101 16.36 -15.74 12.92
N GLN A 102 15.38 -14.95 13.36
CA GLN A 102 14.97 -14.89 14.77
C GLN A 102 13.87 -15.89 15.10
N TYR A 103 13.01 -16.21 14.14
CA TYR A 103 11.84 -17.08 14.28
C TYR A 103 11.92 -18.20 13.22
N PRO A 104 12.61 -19.31 13.49
CA PRO A 104 12.81 -20.39 12.50
C PRO A 104 11.51 -21.03 12.00
N ASP A 105 10.45 -21.03 12.81
CA ASP A 105 9.14 -21.59 12.46
C ASP A 105 8.21 -20.59 11.76
N LEU A 106 8.72 -19.38 11.46
CA LEU A 106 7.96 -18.36 10.77
C LEU A 106 7.65 -18.76 9.34
N GLN A 107 6.41 -18.57 8.92
CA GLN A 107 5.97 -18.75 7.53
C GLN A 107 5.65 -17.40 6.88
N TYR A 108 6.16 -17.21 5.68
CA TYR A 108 5.89 -16.05 4.85
C TYR A 108 4.79 -16.37 3.83
N ILE A 109 3.74 -15.55 3.82
CA ILE A 109 2.57 -15.68 2.94
C ILE A 109 2.50 -14.50 1.98
N ALA A 110 2.33 -14.78 0.69
CA ALA A 110 2.12 -13.78 -0.35
C ALA A 110 1.25 -14.36 -1.48
N THR A 111 0.86 -13.52 -2.44
CA THR A 111 0.22 -14.03 -3.66
C THR A 111 1.21 -14.77 -4.53
N THR A 112 0.75 -15.67 -5.39
CA THR A 112 1.58 -16.41 -6.37
C THR A 112 2.37 -15.47 -7.30
N ALA A 113 1.83 -14.26 -7.56
CA ALA A 113 2.48 -13.26 -8.40
C ALA A 113 3.66 -12.53 -7.72
N ASN A 114 3.87 -12.70 -6.41
CA ASN A 114 4.86 -11.94 -5.64
C ASN A 114 6.30 -12.17 -6.12
N GLU A 115 6.69 -13.42 -6.36
CA GLU A 115 8.04 -13.75 -6.84
C GLU A 115 8.32 -13.16 -8.23
N GLU A 116 7.34 -13.23 -9.14
CA GLU A 116 7.45 -12.61 -10.47
C GLU A 116 7.59 -11.10 -10.36
N HIS A 117 6.82 -10.46 -9.49
CA HIS A 117 6.91 -9.01 -9.27
C HIS A 117 8.30 -8.60 -8.78
N GLN A 118 8.84 -9.26 -7.77
CA GLN A 118 10.19 -9.00 -7.25
C GLN A 118 11.27 -9.26 -8.32
N THR A 119 11.12 -10.31 -9.12
CA THR A 119 12.03 -10.63 -10.22
C THR A 119 11.99 -9.55 -11.32
N TYR A 120 10.81 -9.06 -11.66
CA TYR A 120 10.64 -7.97 -12.60
C TYR A 120 11.32 -6.68 -12.12
N ASP A 121 11.16 -6.33 -10.85
CA ASP A 121 11.83 -5.19 -10.24
C ASP A 121 13.35 -5.34 -10.27
N ALA A 122 13.85 -6.51 -9.97
CA ALA A 122 15.27 -6.81 -9.98
C ALA A 122 15.92 -6.64 -11.37
N ARG A 123 15.23 -7.05 -12.43
CA ARG A 123 15.72 -6.89 -13.81
C ARG A 123 16.01 -5.43 -14.16
N LEU A 124 15.21 -4.52 -13.62
CA LEU A 124 15.29 -3.08 -13.92
C LEU A 124 15.94 -2.25 -12.81
N GLN A 125 16.54 -2.89 -11.80
CA GLN A 125 17.05 -2.21 -10.59
C GLN A 125 17.93 -1.00 -10.90
N LYS A 126 18.95 -1.15 -11.75
CA LYS A 126 19.86 -0.05 -12.10
C LYS A 126 19.15 1.10 -12.81
N PHE A 127 18.27 0.77 -13.75
CA PHE A 127 17.49 1.75 -14.49
C PHE A 127 16.54 2.53 -13.56
N ARG A 128 15.83 1.83 -12.69
CA ARG A 128 14.89 2.43 -11.72
C ARG A 128 15.61 3.25 -10.67
N ALA A 129 16.73 2.77 -10.14
CA ALA A 129 17.54 3.51 -9.19
C ALA A 129 17.99 4.85 -9.79
N ALA A 130 18.51 4.86 -11.02
CA ALA A 130 18.89 6.09 -11.71
C ALA A 130 17.73 7.06 -11.90
N ARG A 131 16.54 6.57 -12.24
CA ARG A 131 15.33 7.41 -12.41
C ARG A 131 14.76 7.93 -11.10
N SER A 132 14.97 7.24 -9.99
CA SER A 132 14.42 7.60 -8.68
C SER A 132 15.39 8.42 -7.83
N ALA A 133 16.70 8.41 -8.15
CA ALA A 133 17.75 9.01 -7.33
C ALA A 133 17.44 10.46 -6.95
N PHE A 134 17.04 11.29 -7.92
CA PHE A 134 16.75 12.70 -7.70
C PHE A 134 15.65 12.95 -6.66
N ARG A 135 14.75 11.97 -6.46
CA ARG A 135 13.61 12.11 -5.54
C ARG A 135 13.94 11.65 -4.12
N PHE A 136 14.80 10.65 -3.97
CA PHE A 136 14.98 9.96 -2.70
C PHE A 136 16.39 10.07 -2.11
N GLN A 137 17.37 10.56 -2.88
CA GLN A 137 18.78 10.57 -2.47
C GLN A 137 19.00 11.34 -1.16
N ASP A 138 18.45 12.54 -1.03
CA ASP A 138 18.65 13.40 0.14
C ASP A 138 17.99 12.79 1.38
N ASP A 139 16.80 12.18 1.22
CA ASP A 139 16.09 11.49 2.30
C ASP A 139 16.93 10.31 2.82
N PHE A 140 17.51 9.50 1.93
CA PHE A 140 18.35 8.36 2.32
C PHE A 140 19.65 8.80 2.98
N ILE A 141 20.33 9.83 2.48
CA ILE A 141 21.55 10.40 3.10
C ILE A 141 21.26 10.80 4.55
N LYS A 142 20.13 11.49 4.78
CA LYS A 142 19.71 11.90 6.10
C LYS A 142 19.45 10.67 7.01
N VAL A 143 18.67 9.71 6.53
CA VAL A 143 18.31 8.50 7.29
C VAL A 143 19.56 7.72 7.71
N PHE A 144 20.47 7.45 6.82
CA PHE A 144 21.72 6.75 7.14
C PHE A 144 22.60 7.55 8.10
N GLY A 145 22.61 8.87 7.97
CA GLY A 145 23.31 9.76 8.92
C GLY A 145 22.70 9.66 10.34
N ASP A 146 21.39 9.62 10.46
CA ASP A 146 20.69 9.50 11.73
C ASP A 146 20.86 8.10 12.35
N TYR A 147 20.84 7.03 11.56
CA TYR A 147 21.13 5.68 12.01
C TYR A 147 22.56 5.53 12.52
N ALA A 148 23.54 6.11 11.82
CA ALA A 148 24.93 6.10 12.26
C ALA A 148 25.14 6.84 13.59
N LYS A 149 24.46 7.99 13.81
CA LYS A 149 24.46 8.71 15.10
C LYS A 149 23.82 7.90 16.22
N ALA A 150 22.76 7.12 15.92
CA ALA A 150 22.12 6.21 16.86
C ALA A 150 22.96 4.94 17.15
N GLY A 151 24.12 4.80 16.53
CA GLY A 151 25.01 3.63 16.70
C GLY A 151 24.68 2.42 15.84
N TYR A 152 23.73 2.55 14.91
CA TYR A 152 23.38 1.52 13.94
C TYR A 152 24.47 1.42 12.85
N LYS A 153 25.33 0.42 12.98
CA LYS A 153 26.52 0.26 12.10
C LYS A 153 26.36 -0.82 11.03
N ASN A 154 25.53 -1.82 11.31
CA ASN A 154 25.34 -2.96 10.41
C ASN A 154 24.02 -2.78 9.66
N ILE A 155 24.08 -2.31 8.42
CA ILE A 155 22.91 -2.16 7.57
C ILE A 155 22.44 -3.54 7.13
N ASN A 156 21.22 -3.91 7.54
CA ASN A 156 20.59 -5.11 7.07
C ASN A 156 20.32 -5.01 5.56
N PRO A 157 20.72 -5.99 4.74
CA PRO A 157 20.53 -5.92 3.30
C PRO A 157 19.05 -5.99 2.93
N GLN A 158 18.74 -5.48 1.74
CA GLN A 158 17.42 -5.63 1.14
C GLN A 158 17.17 -7.08 0.76
N ASP A 159 16.07 -7.65 1.28
CA ASP A 159 15.66 -9.03 0.99
C ASP A 159 14.83 -9.12 -0.30
N ARG A 160 14.83 -10.34 -0.86
CA ARG A 160 13.94 -10.78 -1.94
C ARG A 160 13.40 -12.16 -1.57
N PRO A 161 12.47 -12.20 -0.62
CA PRO A 161 12.05 -13.47 -0.07
C PRO A 161 11.17 -14.26 -1.03
N THR A 162 11.32 -15.59 -0.98
CA THR A 162 10.34 -16.52 -1.55
C THR A 162 9.32 -16.87 -0.48
N ALA A 163 8.02 -16.83 -0.82
CA ALA A 163 6.96 -17.18 0.09
C ALA A 163 6.89 -18.68 0.36
N ASP A 164 6.62 -19.05 1.62
CA ASP A 164 6.39 -20.44 2.03
C ASP A 164 4.98 -20.90 1.65
N ILE A 165 4.02 -19.97 1.69
CA ILE A 165 2.62 -20.19 1.33
C ILE A 165 2.25 -19.16 0.27
N THR A 166 1.73 -19.62 -0.87
CA THR A 166 1.22 -18.77 -1.94
C THR A 166 -0.24 -19.07 -2.26
N PHE A 167 -0.96 -18.05 -2.76
CA PHE A 167 -2.35 -18.21 -3.19
C PHE A 167 -2.66 -17.29 -4.39
N ASP A 168 -3.68 -17.64 -5.16
CA ASP A 168 -4.06 -16.88 -6.37
C ASP A 168 -5.14 -15.84 -6.09
N ASN A 169 -6.26 -16.24 -5.48
CA ASN A 169 -7.43 -15.38 -5.32
C ASN A 169 -7.73 -15.08 -3.85
N ARG A 170 -7.78 -16.12 -3.02
CA ARG A 170 -8.19 -16.04 -1.62
C ARG A 170 -7.50 -17.12 -0.79
N TYR A 171 -7.10 -16.77 0.41
CA TYR A 171 -6.55 -17.70 1.38
C TYR A 171 -7.06 -17.35 2.78
N GLU A 172 -7.43 -18.36 3.54
CA GLU A 172 -7.97 -18.18 4.89
C GLU A 172 -7.25 -19.09 5.88
N PHE A 173 -6.99 -18.57 7.05
CA PHE A 173 -6.45 -19.31 8.15
C PHE A 173 -6.85 -18.68 9.49
N SER A 174 -6.66 -19.43 10.59
CA SER A 174 -6.84 -18.89 11.94
C SER A 174 -5.59 -19.07 12.77
N LEU A 175 -5.25 -18.10 13.59
CA LEU A 175 -4.15 -18.15 14.55
C LEU A 175 -4.63 -17.66 15.91
N GLY A 176 -4.54 -18.52 16.94
CA GLY A 176 -4.89 -18.15 18.31
C GLY A 176 -6.33 -17.62 18.48
N GLY A 177 -7.28 -18.08 17.65
CA GLY A 177 -8.68 -17.66 17.65
C GLY A 177 -8.99 -16.45 16.78
N LEU A 178 -8.00 -15.84 16.12
CA LEU A 178 -8.20 -14.78 15.14
C LEU A 178 -8.28 -15.37 13.74
N ASP A 179 -9.38 -15.10 13.03
CA ASP A 179 -9.54 -15.47 11.63
C ASP A 179 -8.92 -14.40 10.74
N VAL A 180 -8.16 -14.84 9.75
CA VAL A 180 -7.47 -13.98 8.78
C VAL A 180 -7.87 -14.42 7.38
N VAL A 181 -8.34 -13.46 6.60
CA VAL A 181 -8.72 -13.65 5.21
C VAL A 181 -7.83 -12.80 4.33
N LEU A 182 -7.12 -13.42 3.40
CA LEU A 182 -6.30 -12.75 2.40
C LEU A 182 -7.04 -12.77 1.07
N ILE A 183 -7.13 -11.61 0.42
CA ILE A 183 -7.84 -11.43 -0.84
C ILE A 183 -6.87 -10.79 -1.84
N ALA A 184 -6.62 -11.44 -2.96
CA ALA A 184 -5.77 -10.87 -4.01
C ALA A 184 -6.45 -9.65 -4.64
N ALA A 185 -5.66 -8.61 -4.90
CA ALA A 185 -6.09 -7.34 -5.50
C ALA A 185 -5.14 -6.94 -6.64
N ALA A 186 -4.83 -7.93 -7.49
CA ALA A 186 -3.84 -7.80 -8.57
C ALA A 186 -4.17 -6.65 -9.52
N GLY A 187 -3.16 -5.84 -9.84
CA GLY A 187 -3.27 -4.72 -10.79
C GLY A 187 -3.76 -3.40 -10.20
N ALA A 188 -4.12 -3.36 -8.91
CA ALA A 188 -4.49 -2.10 -8.25
C ALA A 188 -3.25 -1.22 -7.98
N GLU A 189 -2.30 -1.68 -7.18
CA GLU A 189 -0.99 -1.03 -6.99
C GLU A 189 0.11 -1.84 -7.70
N THR A 190 0.12 -3.14 -7.49
CA THR A 190 1.02 -4.10 -8.15
C THR A 190 0.23 -5.33 -8.61
N ASN A 191 0.84 -6.15 -9.47
CA ASN A 191 0.22 -7.40 -9.91
C ASN A 191 0.09 -8.46 -8.79
N ASP A 192 0.78 -8.27 -7.68
CA ASP A 192 0.79 -9.15 -6.51
C ASP A 192 0.11 -8.54 -5.27
N SER A 193 -0.54 -7.39 -5.41
CA SER A 193 -1.24 -6.74 -4.29
C SER A 193 -2.27 -7.65 -3.64
N LEU A 194 -2.39 -7.56 -2.31
CA LEU A 194 -3.40 -8.25 -1.53
C LEU A 194 -3.99 -7.37 -0.42
N ILE A 195 -5.19 -7.75 0.01
CA ILE A 195 -5.92 -7.20 1.15
C ILE A 195 -5.88 -8.23 2.27
N VAL A 196 -5.64 -7.78 3.51
CA VAL A 196 -5.80 -8.59 4.72
C VAL A 196 -7.08 -8.15 5.42
N TRP A 197 -7.98 -9.08 5.69
CA TRP A 197 -9.25 -8.85 6.37
C TRP A 197 -9.35 -9.64 7.67
N LEU A 198 -9.71 -8.97 8.75
CA LEU A 198 -9.95 -9.55 10.09
C LEU A 198 -11.45 -9.44 10.39
N PRO A 199 -12.25 -10.45 10.01
CA PRO A 199 -13.71 -10.35 9.99
C PRO A 199 -14.33 -10.12 11.37
N GLN A 200 -13.81 -10.76 12.43
CA GLN A 200 -14.34 -10.62 13.80
C GLN A 200 -14.24 -9.18 14.33
N HIS A 201 -13.28 -8.41 13.81
CA HIS A 201 -12.99 -7.04 14.28
C HIS A 201 -13.33 -5.97 13.25
N LYS A 202 -13.79 -6.36 12.06
CA LYS A 202 -14.03 -5.46 10.92
C LYS A 202 -12.85 -4.55 10.60
N ILE A 203 -11.64 -5.13 10.63
CA ILE A 203 -10.39 -4.43 10.32
C ILE A 203 -9.87 -4.89 8.98
N VAL A 204 -9.58 -3.95 8.08
CA VAL A 204 -8.97 -4.23 6.79
C VAL A 204 -7.60 -3.57 6.69
N LEU A 205 -6.59 -4.34 6.21
CA LEU A 205 -5.27 -3.80 5.89
C LEU A 205 -5.10 -3.86 4.36
N THR A 206 -4.88 -2.71 3.74
CA THR A 206 -4.96 -2.56 2.28
C THR A 206 -3.61 -2.36 1.59
N GLY A 207 -2.52 -2.27 2.36
CA GLY A 207 -1.26 -1.85 1.76
C GLY A 207 -1.43 -0.53 1.01
N ASN A 208 -0.93 -0.44 -0.21
CA ASN A 208 -0.95 0.77 -1.03
C ASN A 208 -2.07 0.81 -2.07
N LEU A 209 -3.14 0.03 -1.92
CA LEU A 209 -4.23 -0.05 -2.91
C LEU A 209 -4.77 1.31 -3.36
N PHE A 210 -4.77 2.29 -2.47
CA PHE A 210 -5.30 3.63 -2.73
C PHE A 210 -4.19 4.66 -3.02
N GLY A 211 -3.03 4.20 -3.46
CA GLY A 211 -1.86 5.04 -3.70
C GLY A 211 -1.11 5.40 -2.41
N CYS A 212 -0.22 6.35 -2.46
CA CYS A 212 0.51 6.90 -1.32
C CYS A 212 0.68 8.41 -1.57
N PRO A 213 -0.03 9.28 -0.89
CA PRO A 213 -0.92 9.10 0.26
C PRO A 213 -2.37 8.73 -0.10
N PHE A 214 -3.14 8.30 0.89
CA PHE A 214 -4.57 7.98 0.77
C PHE A 214 -5.42 9.20 0.38
N GLY A 215 -6.50 8.95 -0.38
CA GLY A 215 -7.41 9.99 -0.85
C GLY A 215 -6.93 10.72 -2.11
N HIS A 216 -5.83 10.28 -2.72
CA HIS A 216 -5.36 10.80 -3.99
C HIS A 216 -5.70 9.86 -5.16
N PHE A 217 -5.82 10.42 -6.35
CA PHE A 217 -5.97 9.65 -7.58
C PHE A 217 -4.82 8.65 -7.73
N PRO A 218 -5.06 7.41 -8.19
CA PRO A 218 -4.00 6.42 -8.30
C PRO A 218 -2.95 6.81 -9.35
N ASN A 219 -1.72 6.42 -9.11
CA ASN A 219 -0.65 6.59 -10.06
C ASN A 219 -0.61 5.40 -11.02
N LEU A 220 -1.46 5.41 -12.06
CA LEU A 220 -1.56 4.33 -13.04
C LEU A 220 -0.30 4.18 -13.91
N VAL A 221 0.56 5.21 -13.93
CA VAL A 221 1.85 5.18 -14.61
C VAL A 221 2.92 5.81 -13.71
N THR A 222 3.95 5.06 -13.34
CA THR A 222 4.98 5.53 -12.42
C THR A 222 6.15 6.16 -13.15
N ILE A 223 6.78 7.16 -12.54
CA ILE A 223 8.02 7.75 -13.05
C ILE A 223 9.18 6.76 -13.03
N ARG A 224 9.13 5.73 -12.19
CA ARG A 224 10.15 4.68 -12.10
C ARG A 224 10.13 3.73 -13.30
N GLY A 225 9.00 3.67 -14.02
CA GLY A 225 8.82 2.75 -15.14
C GLY A 225 8.28 1.37 -14.73
N ASP A 226 7.45 1.33 -13.69
CA ASP A 226 6.69 0.13 -13.36
C ASP A 226 5.72 -0.20 -14.50
N ARG A 227 5.17 -1.41 -14.50
CA ARG A 227 4.06 -1.76 -15.37
C ARG A 227 2.89 -0.81 -15.14
N TYR A 228 2.14 -0.50 -16.17
CA TYR A 228 0.92 0.26 -16.02
C TYR A 228 -0.05 -0.51 -15.11
N ARG A 229 -0.64 0.23 -14.19
CA ARG A 229 -1.72 -0.26 -13.35
C ARG A 229 -3.02 -0.11 -14.13
N ASP A 230 -3.93 -1.02 -13.92
CA ASP A 230 -5.20 -1.02 -14.62
C ASP A 230 -6.27 -0.26 -13.85
N ALA A 231 -6.98 0.65 -14.51
CA ALA A 231 -7.99 1.49 -13.88
C ALA A 231 -9.19 0.66 -13.37
N LEU A 232 -9.64 -0.33 -14.14
CA LEU A 232 -10.79 -1.15 -13.77
C LEU A 232 -10.45 -2.09 -12.60
N THR A 233 -9.23 -2.65 -12.56
CA THR A 233 -8.79 -3.46 -11.42
C THR A 233 -8.59 -2.61 -10.17
N CYS A 234 -8.12 -1.35 -10.29
CA CYS A 234 -8.09 -0.40 -9.18
C CYS A 234 -9.49 -0.16 -8.60
N ALA A 235 -10.47 0.09 -9.47
CA ALA A 235 -11.85 0.31 -9.06
C ALA A 235 -12.48 -0.95 -8.44
N ALA A 236 -12.22 -2.13 -8.99
CA ALA A 236 -12.68 -3.40 -8.45
C ALA A 236 -12.08 -3.71 -7.07
N ALA A 237 -10.79 -3.43 -6.85
CA ALA A 237 -10.16 -3.57 -5.55
C ALA A 237 -10.77 -2.61 -4.50
N ALA A 238 -11.07 -1.37 -4.90
CA ALA A 238 -11.81 -0.43 -4.06
C ALA A 238 -13.21 -0.94 -3.72
N GLN A 239 -13.93 -1.52 -4.68
CA GLN A 239 -15.23 -2.13 -4.44
C GLN A 239 -15.13 -3.29 -3.44
N THR A 240 -14.11 -4.14 -3.56
CA THR A 240 -13.87 -5.22 -2.60
C THR A 240 -13.74 -4.68 -1.18
N VAL A 241 -12.99 -3.58 -0.98
CA VAL A 241 -12.86 -2.95 0.35
C VAL A 241 -14.20 -2.39 0.85
N LEU A 242 -15.01 -1.81 -0.03
CA LEU A 242 -16.36 -1.33 0.32
C LEU A 242 -17.27 -2.47 0.78
N ASP A 243 -17.22 -3.60 0.09
CA ASP A 243 -18.05 -4.79 0.39
C ASP A 243 -17.71 -5.42 1.74
N LEU A 244 -16.48 -5.28 2.22
CA LEU A 244 -16.06 -5.74 3.55
C LEU A 244 -16.71 -4.94 4.69
N ASN A 245 -17.17 -3.72 4.43
CA ASN A 245 -17.82 -2.85 5.41
C ASN A 245 -17.00 -2.70 6.71
N ALA A 246 -15.72 -2.37 6.56
CA ALA A 246 -14.76 -2.24 7.65
C ALA A 246 -15.04 -1.03 8.54
N ASP A 247 -14.76 -1.18 9.84
CA ASP A 247 -14.81 -0.08 10.82
C ASP A 247 -13.44 0.60 10.99
N LEU A 248 -12.35 -0.10 10.62
CA LEU A 248 -10.98 0.38 10.68
C LEU A 248 -10.21 -0.07 9.44
N LEU A 249 -9.58 0.88 8.75
CA LEU A 249 -8.68 0.64 7.62
C LEU A 249 -7.26 1.00 8.03
N LEU A 250 -6.37 0.01 7.99
CA LEU A 250 -4.95 0.14 8.23
C LEU A 250 -4.23 0.20 6.88
N TYR A 251 -3.55 1.31 6.65
CA TYR A 251 -3.02 1.67 5.35
C TYR A 251 -1.50 1.45 5.26
N GLY A 252 -0.98 1.32 4.05
CA GLY A 252 0.46 1.11 3.84
C GLY A 252 1.35 2.30 4.23
N HIS A 253 0.80 3.50 4.30
CA HIS A 253 1.51 4.71 4.71
C HIS A 253 0.59 5.61 5.54
N HIS A 254 1.17 6.53 6.33
CA HIS A 254 0.43 7.50 7.13
C HIS A 254 -0.51 6.89 8.19
N GLU A 255 -1.54 7.61 8.57
CA GLU A 255 -2.44 7.25 9.66
C GLU A 255 -3.51 6.24 9.23
N PRO A 256 -3.93 5.37 10.16
CA PRO A 256 -5.15 4.59 10.01
C PRO A 256 -6.39 5.46 9.75
N VAL A 257 -7.35 4.88 9.01
CA VAL A 257 -8.66 5.51 8.76
C VAL A 257 -9.70 4.78 9.61
N ALA A 258 -10.29 5.48 10.57
CA ALA A 258 -11.30 4.93 11.47
C ALA A 258 -12.69 5.46 11.14
N GLY A 259 -13.70 4.59 11.26
CA GLY A 259 -15.11 4.84 11.07
C GLY A 259 -15.62 4.36 9.71
N ALA A 260 -16.60 3.47 9.74
CA ALA A 260 -17.17 2.85 8.53
C ALA A 260 -17.66 3.87 7.51
N ASP A 261 -18.30 4.95 7.99
CA ASP A 261 -18.81 6.00 7.09
C ASP A 261 -17.68 6.79 6.42
N VAL A 262 -16.57 7.04 7.14
CA VAL A 262 -15.40 7.72 6.58
C VAL A 262 -14.74 6.84 5.52
N ILE A 263 -14.51 5.57 5.85
CA ILE A 263 -13.91 4.60 4.92
C ILE A 263 -14.78 4.50 3.67
N ARG A 264 -16.09 4.35 3.85
CA ARG A 264 -17.04 4.25 2.73
C ARG A 264 -16.99 5.49 1.85
N ALA A 265 -17.03 6.69 2.43
CA ALA A 265 -17.03 7.94 1.67
C ALA A 265 -15.74 8.10 0.85
N GLU A 266 -14.58 7.90 1.49
CA GLU A 266 -13.28 8.12 0.86
C GLU A 266 -12.96 7.05 -0.21
N VAL A 267 -13.28 5.78 0.06
CA VAL A 267 -13.08 4.69 -0.89
C VAL A 267 -14.05 4.79 -2.07
N THR A 268 -15.30 5.23 -1.83
CA THR A 268 -16.27 5.51 -2.90
C THR A 268 -15.79 6.65 -3.79
N ALA A 269 -15.33 7.77 -3.22
CA ALA A 269 -14.80 8.89 -3.98
C ALA A 269 -13.60 8.46 -4.86
N PHE A 270 -12.69 7.66 -4.29
CA PHE A 270 -11.56 7.09 -5.05
C PHE A 270 -12.04 6.22 -6.22
N ARG A 271 -12.92 5.24 -5.95
CA ARG A 271 -13.46 4.33 -6.97
C ARG A 271 -14.15 5.09 -8.10
N ASP A 272 -15.04 6.01 -7.73
CA ASP A 272 -15.87 6.74 -8.69
C ASP A 272 -15.03 7.72 -9.53
N ALA A 273 -14.01 8.33 -8.93
CA ALA A 273 -13.04 9.15 -9.68
C ALA A 273 -12.29 8.33 -10.74
N VAL A 274 -11.84 7.11 -10.39
CA VAL A 274 -11.14 6.23 -11.30
C VAL A 274 -12.04 5.78 -12.46
N LEU A 275 -13.26 5.34 -12.14
CA LEU A 275 -14.26 4.94 -13.15
C LEU A 275 -14.64 6.10 -14.07
N TYR A 276 -14.87 7.29 -13.51
CA TYR A 276 -15.20 8.47 -14.29
C TYR A 276 -14.11 8.79 -15.32
N VAL A 277 -12.85 8.84 -14.88
CA VAL A 277 -11.74 9.14 -15.81
C VAL A 277 -11.59 8.05 -16.88
N HIS A 278 -11.72 6.77 -16.48
CA HIS A 278 -11.71 5.65 -17.42
C HIS A 278 -12.79 5.81 -18.50
N ASP A 279 -14.03 6.03 -18.07
CA ASP A 279 -15.19 6.09 -18.99
C ASP A 279 -15.12 7.30 -19.92
N GLU A 280 -14.69 8.47 -19.44
CA GLU A 280 -14.48 9.66 -20.27
C GLU A 280 -13.33 9.46 -21.29
N VAL A 281 -12.27 8.73 -20.94
CA VAL A 281 -11.21 8.36 -21.89
C VAL A 281 -11.78 7.45 -22.97
N VAL A 282 -12.47 6.38 -22.60
CA VAL A 282 -13.08 5.43 -23.56
C VAL A 282 -14.08 6.13 -24.48
N LYS A 283 -14.94 6.97 -23.92
CA LYS A 283 -15.90 7.79 -24.69
C LYS A 283 -15.19 8.72 -25.67
N GLY A 284 -14.13 9.38 -25.25
CA GLY A 284 -13.33 10.25 -26.12
C GLY A 284 -12.61 9.50 -27.23
N MET A 285 -12.05 8.31 -26.93
CA MET A 285 -11.44 7.43 -27.93
C MET A 285 -12.46 7.00 -29.00
N ASN A 286 -13.65 6.58 -28.58
CA ASN A 286 -14.74 6.22 -29.49
C ASN A 286 -15.25 7.39 -30.33
N ALA A 287 -15.10 8.64 -29.85
CA ALA A 287 -15.40 9.86 -30.59
C ALA A 287 -14.25 10.33 -31.49
N GLY A 288 -13.13 9.58 -31.58
CA GLY A 288 -11.97 9.93 -32.39
C GLY A 288 -11.13 11.09 -31.86
N LYS A 289 -11.25 11.43 -30.57
CA LYS A 289 -10.43 12.50 -29.98
C LYS A 289 -8.99 12.03 -29.78
N ALA A 290 -8.04 12.93 -29.98
CA ALA A 290 -6.63 12.63 -29.74
C ALA A 290 -6.32 12.62 -28.23
N LEU A 291 -5.30 11.84 -27.83
CA LEU A 291 -4.86 11.72 -26.43
C LEU A 291 -4.64 13.09 -25.75
N HIS A 292 -3.91 14.00 -26.40
CA HIS A 292 -3.63 15.31 -25.81
C HIS A 292 -4.88 16.17 -25.59
N THR A 293 -5.89 16.01 -26.42
CA THR A 293 -7.20 16.67 -26.27
C THR A 293 -7.89 16.15 -24.98
N LEU A 294 -7.93 14.85 -24.79
CA LEU A 294 -8.50 14.25 -23.58
C LEU A 294 -7.75 14.66 -22.32
N GLN A 295 -6.42 14.75 -22.38
CA GLN A 295 -5.61 15.22 -21.25
C GLN A 295 -5.90 16.67 -20.84
N GLN A 296 -6.43 17.49 -21.76
CA GLN A 296 -6.82 18.88 -21.50
C GLN A 296 -8.29 19.03 -21.06
N GLU A 297 -9.17 18.19 -21.61
CA GLU A 297 -10.60 18.30 -21.42
C GLU A 297 -11.13 17.55 -20.17
N ILE A 298 -10.54 16.39 -19.85
CA ILE A 298 -11.05 15.57 -18.75
C ILE A 298 -10.60 16.15 -17.41
N THR A 299 -11.57 16.57 -16.61
CA THR A 299 -11.41 17.04 -15.24
C THR A 299 -12.41 16.32 -14.35
N LEU A 300 -12.07 16.10 -13.07
CA LEU A 300 -13.00 15.48 -12.14
C LEU A 300 -14.17 16.42 -11.86
N PRO A 301 -15.40 15.90 -11.85
CA PRO A 301 -16.54 16.63 -11.33
C PRO A 301 -16.44 16.73 -9.80
N PRO A 302 -17.11 17.72 -9.18
CA PRO A 302 -17.00 17.97 -7.73
C PRO A 302 -17.33 16.77 -6.85
N GLU A 303 -18.27 15.92 -7.27
CA GLU A 303 -18.67 14.69 -6.57
C GLU A 303 -17.62 13.60 -6.56
N CYS A 304 -16.65 13.67 -7.48
CA CYS A 304 -15.52 12.74 -7.60
C CYS A 304 -14.19 13.40 -7.18
N GLU A 305 -14.25 14.47 -6.38
CA GLU A 305 -13.04 15.20 -6.00
C GLU A 305 -12.10 14.34 -5.15
N VAL A 306 -10.88 14.10 -5.66
CA VAL A 306 -9.76 13.47 -4.97
C VAL A 306 -8.50 14.28 -5.19
N GLY A 307 -7.50 14.10 -4.32
CA GLY A 307 -6.20 14.76 -4.49
C GLY A 307 -5.45 14.26 -5.72
N GLN A 308 -4.50 15.05 -6.20
CA GLN A 308 -3.62 14.71 -7.33
C GLN A 308 -2.13 14.82 -6.96
N GLY A 309 -1.80 14.57 -5.69
CA GLY A 309 -0.43 14.65 -5.20
C GLY A 309 0.39 13.38 -5.43
N TYR A 310 -0.29 12.23 -5.65
CA TYR A 310 0.35 10.96 -5.96
C TYR A 310 0.22 10.63 -7.44
N GLY A 311 -0.99 10.37 -7.95
CA GLY A 311 -1.30 10.27 -9.36
C GLY A 311 -1.94 11.54 -9.89
N LYS A 312 -1.65 11.89 -11.13
CA LYS A 312 -2.33 12.97 -11.84
C LYS A 312 -3.27 12.40 -12.87
N ILE A 313 -4.45 13.01 -13.00
CA ILE A 313 -5.45 12.60 -13.97
C ILE A 313 -4.87 12.61 -15.38
N SER A 314 -4.12 13.65 -15.77
CA SER A 314 -3.50 13.73 -17.09
C SER A 314 -2.51 12.59 -17.40
N TRP A 315 -1.83 12.05 -16.39
CA TRP A 315 -0.95 10.89 -16.54
C TRP A 315 -1.76 9.60 -16.67
N SER A 316 -2.80 9.48 -15.87
CA SER A 316 -3.67 8.29 -15.86
C SER A 316 -4.52 8.20 -17.14
N ILE A 317 -4.96 9.33 -17.72
CA ILE A 317 -5.58 9.38 -19.04
C ILE A 317 -4.67 8.72 -20.08
N ARG A 318 -3.35 9.04 -20.06
CA ARG A 318 -2.39 8.39 -20.96
C ARG A 318 -2.28 6.88 -20.68
N ALA A 319 -2.19 6.46 -19.43
CA ALA A 319 -2.09 5.05 -19.07
C ALA A 319 -3.32 4.27 -19.56
N ILE A 320 -4.52 4.81 -19.37
CA ILE A 320 -5.77 4.20 -19.84
C ILE A 320 -5.80 4.16 -21.37
N TRP A 321 -5.47 5.27 -22.02
CA TRP A 321 -5.39 5.33 -23.48
C TRP A 321 -4.46 4.25 -24.05
N GLU A 322 -3.22 4.20 -23.55
CA GLU A 322 -2.19 3.28 -24.03
C GLU A 322 -2.52 1.81 -23.72
N SER A 323 -3.30 1.53 -22.67
CA SER A 323 -3.77 0.17 -22.36
C SER A 323 -4.72 -0.37 -23.43
N TYR A 324 -5.50 0.49 -24.08
CA TYR A 324 -6.41 0.12 -25.18
C TYR A 324 -5.79 0.24 -26.58
N ALA A 325 -5.06 1.32 -26.83
CA ALA A 325 -4.48 1.58 -28.14
C ALA A 325 -3.15 0.84 -28.39
N GLY A 326 -2.51 0.36 -27.35
CA GLY A 326 -1.14 -0.11 -27.45
C GLY A 326 -0.21 1.04 -27.85
N TRP A 327 0.94 0.72 -28.48
CA TRP A 327 1.82 1.76 -28.95
C TRP A 327 1.60 2.18 -30.40
N PHE A 328 0.74 1.52 -31.12
CA PHE A 328 0.29 1.98 -32.44
C PHE A 328 -0.61 3.21 -32.25
N LYS A 329 -0.16 4.32 -32.86
CA LYS A 329 -0.89 5.58 -32.87
C LYS A 329 -1.52 5.80 -34.22
#